data_b722b7c272c3a3fa81f89dc24dc089d9
#
_entry.id   b722b7c272c3a3fa81f89dc24dc089d9
#
_cell.length_a   1.000
_cell.length_b   1.000
_cell.length_c   1.000
_cell.angle_alpha   90.00
_cell.angle_beta   90.00
_cell.angle_gamma   90.00
#
_symmetry.space_group_name_H-M   'P 1'
#
loop_
_entity.id
_entity.type
_entity.pdbx_description
1 polymer ?
#
loop_
_entity_poly.entity_id
_entity_poly.type
_entity_poly.pdbx_seq_one_letter_code
_entity_poly.pdbx_strand_id
1 'polypeptide(L)'
;MNKRFGRAPADPYRKARFRELAREIVAKDRHNRKYGLSVDTAGAITNALERAYREGIHDGELGPAPVVAQPDSGPIQWELIPPRPRNAFWTICLFTLSRGDRPVLDGRLVPAITERGTSGWMLDLKERFYEQVFANRTIDPLMRLGLIEEASDVPAHRVISKRGEETWSQFVQSGGQGPDALTNL
;
A
#
# COMPACT_ATOMS: atom_id res chain seq x y z
N MET A 1 -3.65 -40.29 -6.69
CA MET A 1 -4.53 -39.09 -6.55
C MET A 1 -3.68 -37.95 -6.01
N ASN A 2 -3.17 -37.07 -6.89
CA ASN A 2 -2.37 -35.90 -6.49
C ASN A 2 -3.31 -34.79 -5.99
N LYS A 3 -3.42 -34.59 -4.69
CA LYS A 3 -4.05 -33.39 -4.11
C LYS A 3 -3.19 -32.20 -4.50
N ARG A 4 -3.62 -31.42 -5.50
CA ARG A 4 -3.08 -30.07 -5.73
C ARG A 4 -3.40 -29.25 -4.50
N PHE A 5 -2.40 -29.02 -3.66
CA PHE A 5 -2.51 -28.06 -2.58
C PHE A 5 -2.85 -26.71 -3.22
N GLY A 6 -4.04 -26.20 -2.95
CA GLY A 6 -4.46 -24.89 -3.38
C GLY A 6 -3.42 -23.86 -2.91
N ARG A 7 -3.00 -22.98 -3.82
CA ARG A 7 -2.06 -21.91 -3.52
C ARG A 7 -2.69 -21.04 -2.42
N ALA A 8 -2.06 -20.98 -1.24
CA ALA A 8 -2.53 -20.13 -0.16
C ALA A 8 -2.70 -18.69 -0.69
N PRO A 9 -3.78 -17.98 -0.30
CA PRO A 9 -4.01 -16.60 -0.71
C PRO A 9 -2.79 -15.76 -0.32
N ALA A 10 -2.34 -14.91 -1.25
CA ALA A 10 -1.20 -14.05 -1.01
C ALA A 10 -1.56 -13.00 0.05
N ASP A 11 -0.94 -13.08 1.21
CA ASP A 11 -1.02 -12.08 2.25
C ASP A 11 -0.29 -10.79 1.80
N PRO A 12 -0.99 -9.67 1.61
CA PRO A 12 -0.39 -8.42 1.16
C PRO A 12 0.61 -7.85 2.17
N TYR A 13 0.41 -8.03 3.48
CA TYR A 13 1.31 -7.57 4.53
C TYR A 13 2.63 -8.33 4.51
N ARG A 14 2.56 -9.66 4.40
CA ARG A 14 3.74 -10.51 4.27
C ARG A 14 4.55 -10.15 3.03
N LYS A 15 3.88 -9.92 1.92
CA LYS A 15 4.54 -9.50 0.67
C LYS A 15 5.19 -8.12 0.79
N ALA A 16 4.56 -7.16 1.47
CA ALA A 16 5.12 -5.84 1.72
C ALA A 16 6.37 -5.94 2.61
N ARG A 17 6.30 -6.70 3.70
CA ARG A 17 7.41 -6.94 4.62
C ARG A 17 8.63 -7.59 3.93
N PHE A 18 8.39 -8.60 3.09
CA PHE A 18 9.48 -9.23 2.32
C PHE A 18 10.10 -8.29 1.30
N ARG A 19 9.32 -7.39 0.71
CA ARG A 19 9.86 -6.36 -0.20
C ARG A 19 10.73 -5.36 0.53
N GLU A 20 10.33 -4.93 1.73
CA GLU A 20 11.12 -4.00 2.53
C GLU A 20 12.46 -4.63 2.90
N LEU A 21 12.43 -5.84 3.42
CA LEU A 21 13.65 -6.60 3.74
C LEU A 21 14.57 -6.77 2.51
N ALA A 22 14.00 -7.07 1.35
CA ALA A 22 14.78 -7.17 0.11
C ALA A 22 15.40 -5.81 -0.31
N ARG A 23 14.70 -4.71 -0.09
CA ARG A 23 15.22 -3.36 -0.38
C ARG A 23 16.36 -2.99 0.55
N GLU A 24 16.23 -3.27 1.85
CA GLU A 24 17.31 -3.05 2.82
C GLU A 24 18.58 -3.79 2.42
N ILE A 25 18.45 -5.08 2.04
CA ILE A 25 19.59 -5.89 1.58
C ILE A 25 20.23 -5.26 0.33
N VAL A 26 19.42 -4.88 -0.66
CA VAL A 26 19.92 -4.26 -1.91
C VAL A 26 20.52 -2.87 -1.66
N ALA A 27 19.92 -2.06 -0.80
CA ALA A 27 20.44 -0.74 -0.45
C ALA A 27 21.80 -0.84 0.25
N LYS A 28 21.91 -1.77 1.21
CA LYS A 28 23.16 -2.04 1.92
C LYS A 28 24.25 -2.57 0.98
N ASP A 29 23.90 -3.47 0.05
CA ASP A 29 24.82 -3.97 -0.97
C ASP A 29 25.36 -2.83 -1.86
N ARG A 30 24.46 -1.97 -2.37
CA ARG A 30 24.83 -0.82 -3.19
C ARG A 30 25.72 0.17 -2.45
N HIS A 31 25.37 0.49 -1.20
CA HIS A 31 26.14 1.36 -0.34
C HIS A 31 27.56 0.83 -0.15
N ASN A 32 27.68 -0.43 0.27
CA ASN A 32 28.97 -1.04 0.53
C ASN A 32 29.85 -1.13 -0.72
N ARG A 33 29.27 -1.52 -1.86
CA ARG A 33 30.01 -1.54 -3.15
C ARG A 33 30.52 -0.14 -3.55
N LYS A 34 29.74 0.89 -3.29
CA LYS A 34 30.15 2.29 -3.57
C LYS A 34 31.43 2.66 -2.81
N TYR A 35 31.63 2.11 -1.60
CA TYR A 35 32.78 2.38 -0.76
C TYR A 35 33.86 1.26 -0.84
N GLY A 36 33.78 0.36 -1.80
CA GLY A 36 34.76 -0.71 -2.00
C GLY A 36 34.76 -1.77 -0.90
N LEU A 37 33.70 -1.85 -0.11
CA LEU A 37 33.58 -2.84 0.97
C LEU A 37 33.10 -4.19 0.39
N SER A 38 33.73 -5.28 0.84
CA SER A 38 33.27 -6.63 0.51
C SER A 38 31.91 -6.89 1.14
N VAL A 39 31.00 -7.44 0.36
CA VAL A 39 29.60 -7.69 0.78
C VAL A 39 29.22 -9.12 0.54
N ASP A 40 28.81 -9.81 1.59
CA ASP A 40 28.15 -11.11 1.49
C ASP A 40 26.62 -10.93 1.32
N THR A 41 26.22 -10.51 0.12
CA THR A 41 24.80 -10.35 -0.21
C THR A 41 24.07 -11.68 -0.22
N ALA A 42 24.76 -12.78 -0.63
CA ALA A 42 24.19 -14.11 -0.62
C ALA A 42 23.86 -14.57 0.81
N GLY A 43 24.78 -14.37 1.75
CA GLY A 43 24.56 -14.65 3.18
C GLY A 43 23.40 -13.81 3.76
N ALA A 44 23.32 -12.53 3.41
CA ALA A 44 22.22 -11.67 3.86
C ALA A 44 20.85 -12.17 3.36
N ILE A 45 20.77 -12.61 2.09
CA ILE A 45 19.56 -13.20 1.51
C ILE A 45 19.23 -14.54 2.18
N THR A 46 20.23 -15.40 2.39
CA THR A 46 20.04 -16.71 3.06
C THR A 46 19.48 -16.54 4.46
N ASN A 47 20.04 -15.63 5.26
CA ASN A 47 19.56 -15.33 6.61
C ASN A 47 18.13 -14.77 6.60
N ALA A 48 17.79 -13.94 5.61
CA ALA A 48 16.43 -13.42 5.45
C ALA A 48 15.41 -14.51 5.10
N LEU A 49 15.78 -15.43 4.20
CA LEU A 49 14.94 -16.56 3.81
C LEU A 49 14.76 -17.56 4.96
N GLU A 50 15.83 -17.86 5.72
CA GLU A 50 15.75 -18.75 6.87
C GLU A 50 14.86 -18.17 7.98
N ARG A 51 14.96 -16.86 8.24
CA ARG A 51 14.06 -16.19 9.18
C ARG A 51 12.62 -16.28 8.71
N ALA A 52 12.33 -15.97 7.45
CA ALA A 52 11.00 -16.06 6.88
C ALA A 52 10.42 -17.47 6.93
N TYR A 53 11.28 -18.50 6.73
CA TYR A 53 10.88 -19.90 6.84
C TYR A 53 10.54 -20.28 8.28
N ARG A 54 11.35 -19.90 9.26
CA ARG A 54 11.09 -20.15 10.70
C ARG A 54 9.81 -19.46 11.15
N GLU A 55 9.60 -18.20 10.76
CA GLU A 55 8.36 -17.48 11.03
C GLU A 55 7.16 -18.21 10.40
N GLY A 56 7.29 -18.69 9.17
CA GLY A 56 6.23 -19.47 8.51
C GLY A 56 5.89 -20.80 9.18
N ILE A 57 6.90 -21.50 9.72
CA ILE A 57 6.68 -22.72 10.53
C ILE A 57 5.94 -22.36 11.81
N HIS A 58 6.41 -21.35 12.54
CA HIS A 58 5.80 -20.92 13.78
C HIS A 58 4.35 -20.49 13.58
N ASP A 59 4.05 -19.72 12.53
CA ASP A 59 2.69 -19.37 12.14
C ASP A 59 1.84 -20.61 11.79
N GLY A 60 2.46 -21.63 11.20
CA GLY A 60 1.82 -22.91 10.87
C GLY A 60 1.52 -23.80 12.09
N GLU A 61 2.38 -23.78 13.12
CA GLU A 61 2.21 -24.50 14.38
C GLU A 61 1.12 -23.87 15.27
N LEU A 62 0.96 -22.55 15.19
CA LEU A 62 -0.11 -21.82 15.88
C LEU A 62 -1.51 -22.05 15.26
N GLY A 63 -1.60 -22.87 14.22
CA GLY A 63 -2.80 -23.08 13.43
C GLY A 63 -2.95 -22.03 12.32
N PRO A 64 -4.01 -22.13 11.50
CA PRO A 64 -4.28 -21.05 10.57
C PRO A 64 -4.36 -19.78 11.38
N ALA A 65 -3.41 -18.86 11.12
CA ALA A 65 -3.46 -17.55 11.75
C ALA A 65 -4.90 -17.08 11.69
N PRO A 66 -5.50 -16.62 12.78
CA PRO A 66 -6.87 -16.16 12.77
C PRO A 66 -6.97 -15.28 11.53
N VAL A 67 -7.83 -15.65 10.59
CA VAL A 67 -8.06 -14.94 9.32
C VAL A 67 -7.91 -13.50 9.68
N VAL A 68 -6.86 -12.84 9.15
CA VAL A 68 -6.44 -11.51 9.56
C VAL A 68 -7.70 -10.74 9.84
N ALA A 69 -7.90 -10.40 11.10
CA ALA A 69 -9.15 -9.87 11.60
C ALA A 69 -9.65 -8.90 10.56
N GLN A 70 -10.88 -9.10 10.18
CA GLN A 70 -11.56 -8.32 9.16
C GLN A 70 -11.22 -6.86 9.29
N PRO A 71 -11.27 -6.08 8.21
CA PRO A 71 -10.74 -4.72 8.11
C PRO A 71 -11.26 -3.69 9.13
N ASP A 72 -11.91 -4.12 10.20
CA ASP A 72 -12.55 -3.26 11.19
C ASP A 72 -11.64 -2.78 12.32
N SER A 73 -10.39 -3.14 12.36
CA SER A 73 -9.55 -2.81 13.51
C SER A 73 -8.45 -1.80 13.18
N GLY A 74 -8.85 -0.53 13.16
CA GLY A 74 -7.96 0.61 13.32
C GLY A 74 -7.10 0.99 12.11
N PRO A 75 -6.38 2.10 12.22
CA PRO A 75 -5.54 2.62 11.15
C PRO A 75 -4.36 1.69 10.83
N ILE A 76 -3.89 1.74 9.61
CA ILE A 76 -2.74 0.98 9.11
C ILE A 76 -1.49 1.85 9.24
N GLN A 77 -0.37 1.25 9.68
CA GLN A 77 0.92 1.93 9.62
C GLN A 77 1.23 2.30 8.16
N TRP A 78 1.58 3.56 7.94
CA TRP A 78 1.77 4.13 6.60
C TRP A 78 2.79 3.35 5.74
N GLU A 79 3.85 2.87 6.36
CA GLU A 79 4.94 2.12 5.74
C GLU A 79 4.49 0.75 5.21
N LEU A 80 3.43 0.18 5.78
CA LEU A 80 2.87 -1.10 5.35
C LEU A 80 2.08 -1.01 4.04
N ILE A 81 1.68 0.20 3.64
CA ILE A 81 1.04 0.41 2.34
C ILE A 81 2.10 0.28 1.24
N PRO A 82 1.91 -0.58 0.23
CA PRO A 82 2.88 -0.75 -0.86
C PRO A 82 3.17 0.59 -1.57
N PRO A 83 4.41 0.88 -2.01
CA PRO A 83 4.82 2.22 -2.43
C PRO A 83 3.94 2.89 -3.49
N ARG A 84 3.57 2.19 -4.57
CA ARG A 84 2.70 2.77 -5.62
C ARG A 84 1.29 3.06 -5.12
N PRO A 85 0.57 2.11 -4.49
CA PRO A 85 -0.68 2.38 -3.78
C PRO A 85 -0.55 3.50 -2.75
N ARG A 86 0.51 3.53 -1.97
CA ARG A 86 0.78 4.56 -0.95
C ARG A 86 0.86 5.96 -1.55
N ASN A 87 1.59 6.13 -2.66
CA ASN A 87 1.68 7.41 -3.36
C ASN A 87 0.32 7.85 -3.92
N ALA A 88 -0.44 6.91 -4.50
CA ALA A 88 -1.80 7.20 -4.96
C ALA A 88 -2.71 7.57 -3.80
N PHE A 89 -2.66 6.84 -2.69
CA PHE A 89 -3.45 7.10 -1.49
C PHE A 89 -3.09 8.47 -0.89
N TRP A 90 -1.80 8.80 -0.82
CA TRP A 90 -1.35 10.13 -0.40
C TRP A 90 -1.96 11.24 -1.27
N THR A 91 -1.93 11.08 -2.60
CA THR A 91 -2.53 12.05 -3.53
C THR A 91 -4.04 12.17 -3.29
N ILE A 92 -4.75 11.05 -3.20
CA ILE A 92 -6.20 11.04 -2.95
C ILE A 92 -6.52 11.76 -1.63
N CYS A 93 -5.85 11.40 -0.54
CA CYS A 93 -6.06 12.02 0.77
C CYS A 93 -5.73 13.53 0.77
N LEU A 94 -4.64 13.93 0.09
CA LEU A 94 -4.24 15.33 0.00
C LEU A 94 -5.32 16.21 -0.63
N PHE A 95 -6.03 15.67 -1.63
CA PHE A 95 -7.06 16.42 -2.35
C PHE A 95 -8.46 16.29 -1.74
N THR A 96 -8.75 15.22 -1.01
CA THR A 96 -10.09 14.94 -0.46
C THR A 96 -10.22 15.20 1.02
N LEU A 97 -9.15 15.04 1.79
CA LEU A 97 -9.16 15.23 3.23
C LEU A 97 -8.46 16.53 3.62
N SER A 98 -8.95 17.17 4.67
CA SER A 98 -8.35 18.39 5.19
C SER A 98 -6.92 18.17 5.66
N ARG A 99 -6.03 19.10 5.29
CA ARG A 99 -4.70 19.23 5.89
C ARG A 99 -4.55 20.69 6.37
N GLY A 100 -4.73 20.90 7.65
CA GLY A 100 -4.73 22.25 8.24
C GLY A 100 -5.89 23.09 7.70
N ASP A 101 -5.60 24.30 7.19
CA ASP A 101 -6.59 25.26 6.73
C ASP A 101 -7.15 24.99 5.31
N ARG A 102 -6.76 23.89 4.66
CA ARG A 102 -7.29 23.59 3.32
C ARG A 102 -8.70 23.03 3.42
N PRO A 103 -9.62 23.49 2.55
CA PRO A 103 -10.97 22.97 2.55
C PRO A 103 -10.99 21.49 2.17
N VAL A 104 -11.88 20.74 2.82
CA VAL A 104 -12.22 19.37 2.45
C VAL A 104 -12.94 19.43 1.10
N LEU A 105 -12.40 18.74 0.10
CA LEU A 105 -13.10 18.53 -1.17
C LEU A 105 -13.77 17.17 -1.09
N ASP A 106 -15.07 17.13 -1.34
CA ASP A 106 -15.82 15.88 -1.44
C ASP A 106 -15.42 15.16 -2.76
N GLY A 107 -14.33 14.40 -2.68
CA GLY A 107 -13.72 13.74 -3.82
C GLY A 107 -14.08 12.27 -3.89
N ARG A 108 -14.25 11.77 -5.13
CA ARG A 108 -14.56 10.37 -5.43
C ARG A 108 -13.67 9.85 -6.52
N LEU A 109 -13.37 8.58 -6.47
CA LEU A 109 -12.75 7.88 -7.59
C LEU A 109 -13.86 7.37 -8.52
N VAL A 110 -13.84 7.84 -9.74
CA VAL A 110 -14.77 7.44 -10.80
C VAL A 110 -14.06 6.55 -11.83
N PRO A 111 -14.75 5.59 -12.44
CA PRO A 111 -14.17 4.77 -13.50
C PRO A 111 -13.66 5.65 -14.65
N ALA A 112 -12.46 5.38 -15.12
CA ALA A 112 -11.84 6.10 -16.23
C ALA A 112 -11.00 5.14 -17.08
N ILE A 113 -10.66 5.60 -18.29
CA ILE A 113 -9.78 4.87 -19.20
C ILE A 113 -8.46 5.62 -19.29
N THR A 114 -7.34 4.91 -19.10
CA THR A 114 -6.01 5.49 -19.26
C THR A 114 -5.74 5.81 -20.74
N GLU A 115 -4.77 6.67 -21.03
CA GLU A 115 -4.31 6.97 -22.39
C GLU A 115 -3.97 5.71 -23.21
N ARG A 116 -3.60 4.64 -22.55
CA ARG A 116 -3.28 3.34 -23.16
C ARG A 116 -4.50 2.41 -23.33
N GLY A 117 -5.72 2.92 -23.12
CA GLY A 117 -6.95 2.16 -23.25
C GLY A 117 -7.21 1.14 -22.11
N THR A 118 -6.46 1.22 -21.00
CA THR A 118 -6.69 0.35 -19.84
C THR A 118 -7.66 1.02 -18.85
N SER A 119 -8.55 0.22 -18.27
CA SER A 119 -9.45 0.70 -17.21
C SER A 119 -8.67 1.13 -15.95
N GLY A 120 -9.14 2.17 -15.31
CA GLY A 120 -8.56 2.74 -14.12
C GLY A 120 -9.55 3.65 -13.40
N TRP A 121 -9.04 4.53 -12.55
CA TRP A 121 -9.80 5.41 -11.69
C TRP A 121 -9.27 6.84 -11.77
N MET A 122 -10.15 7.78 -11.90
CA MET A 122 -9.83 9.22 -11.90
C MET A 122 -10.46 9.87 -10.65
N LEU A 123 -9.76 10.82 -10.06
CA LEU A 123 -10.26 11.54 -8.89
C LEU A 123 -11.15 12.70 -9.35
N ASP A 124 -12.43 12.60 -9.06
CA ASP A 124 -13.44 13.63 -9.27
C ASP A 124 -13.60 14.44 -7.98
N LEU A 125 -13.36 15.75 -8.04
CA LEU A 125 -13.39 16.69 -6.92
C LEU A 125 -14.60 17.65 -7.01
N LYS A 126 -15.69 17.27 -7.68
CA LYS A 126 -16.90 18.05 -7.95
C LYS A 126 -16.68 19.32 -8.79
N GLU A 127 -15.65 20.09 -8.51
CA GLU A 127 -15.34 21.33 -9.24
C GLU A 127 -14.29 21.15 -10.32
N ARG A 128 -13.49 20.10 -10.22
CA ARG A 128 -12.42 19.78 -11.16
C ARG A 128 -12.04 18.31 -11.09
N PHE A 129 -11.57 17.77 -12.19
CA PHE A 129 -10.96 16.46 -12.22
C PHE A 129 -9.46 16.56 -11.94
N TYR A 130 -8.96 15.57 -11.22
CA TYR A 130 -7.53 15.35 -11.18
C TYR A 130 -7.16 14.51 -12.41
N GLU A 131 -6.43 15.09 -13.35
CA GLU A 131 -6.21 14.51 -14.69
C GLU A 131 -5.50 13.15 -14.69
N GLN A 132 -4.82 12.80 -13.61
CA GLN A 132 -4.13 11.53 -13.53
C GLN A 132 -5.10 10.36 -13.29
N VAL A 133 -5.03 9.38 -14.18
CA VAL A 133 -5.77 8.11 -14.01
C VAL A 133 -4.92 7.09 -13.25
N PHE A 134 -5.44 6.62 -12.13
CA PHE A 134 -4.83 5.55 -11.35
C PHE A 134 -5.24 4.19 -11.92
N ALA A 135 -4.28 3.36 -12.30
CA ALA A 135 -4.57 2.02 -12.79
C ALA A 135 -5.19 1.13 -11.69
N ASN A 136 -6.03 0.16 -12.05
CA ASN A 136 -6.65 -0.79 -11.11
C ASN A 136 -5.62 -1.46 -10.19
N ARG A 137 -4.47 -1.90 -10.74
CA ARG A 137 -3.37 -2.47 -9.94
C ARG A 137 -2.83 -1.56 -8.83
N THR A 138 -3.15 -0.27 -8.86
CA THR A 138 -2.76 0.71 -7.84
C THR A 138 -3.87 0.89 -6.81
N ILE A 139 -5.14 0.88 -7.24
CA ILE A 139 -6.31 1.08 -6.37
C ILE A 139 -6.75 -0.23 -5.70
N ASP A 140 -6.73 -1.38 -6.39
CA ASP A 140 -7.14 -2.67 -5.82
C ASP A 140 -6.43 -3.03 -4.49
N PRO A 141 -5.11 -2.78 -4.30
CA PRO A 141 -4.49 -2.99 -3.00
C PRO A 141 -5.06 -2.10 -1.89
N LEU A 142 -5.45 -0.85 -2.20
CA LEU A 142 -6.05 0.06 -1.22
C LEU A 142 -7.45 -0.42 -0.80
N MET A 143 -8.22 -0.95 -1.75
CA MET A 143 -9.51 -1.61 -1.47
C MET A 143 -9.31 -2.82 -0.55
N ARG A 144 -8.35 -3.70 -0.86
CA ARG A 144 -8.05 -4.90 -0.05
C ARG A 144 -7.56 -4.56 1.35
N LEU A 145 -6.90 -3.42 1.52
CA LEU A 145 -6.47 -2.89 2.81
C LEU A 145 -7.60 -2.20 3.57
N GLY A 146 -8.77 -2.03 2.94
CA GLY A 146 -9.90 -1.32 3.51
C GLY A 146 -9.68 0.19 3.66
N LEU A 147 -8.74 0.78 2.92
CA LEU A 147 -8.48 2.23 2.93
C LEU A 147 -9.40 3.01 2.00
N ILE A 148 -9.92 2.32 1.00
CA ILE A 148 -10.89 2.80 0.02
C ILE A 148 -12.00 1.78 -0.04
N GLU A 149 -13.24 2.24 -0.16
CA GLU A 149 -14.44 1.40 -0.24
C GLU A 149 -15.37 1.84 -1.35
N GLU A 150 -16.42 1.05 -1.62
CA GLU A 150 -17.46 1.42 -2.54
C GLU A 150 -18.31 2.55 -1.97
N ALA A 151 -18.61 3.54 -2.79
CA ALA A 151 -19.51 4.61 -2.37
C ALA A 151 -20.94 4.06 -2.17
N SER A 152 -21.55 4.37 -1.05
CA SER A 152 -22.88 3.86 -0.68
C SER A 152 -24.00 4.35 -1.59
N ASP A 153 -23.85 5.53 -2.18
CA ASP A 153 -24.82 6.17 -3.08
C ASP A 153 -24.63 5.74 -4.55
N VAL A 154 -23.39 5.48 -4.98
CA VAL A 154 -23.07 5.06 -6.35
C VAL A 154 -22.02 3.92 -6.31
N PRO A 155 -22.45 2.66 -6.35
CA PRO A 155 -21.53 1.50 -6.21
C PRO A 155 -20.41 1.45 -7.24
N ALA A 156 -20.58 2.14 -8.38
CA ALA A 156 -19.52 2.27 -9.39
C ALA A 156 -18.37 3.21 -8.96
N HIS A 157 -18.56 4.03 -7.93
CA HIS A 157 -17.58 4.97 -7.43
C HIS A 157 -16.85 4.41 -6.19
N ARG A 158 -15.70 5.00 -5.86
CA ARG A 158 -14.92 4.64 -4.67
C ARG A 158 -14.65 5.89 -3.84
N VAL A 159 -14.67 5.74 -2.54
CA VAL A 159 -14.42 6.82 -1.57
C VAL A 159 -13.37 6.35 -0.55
N ILE A 160 -12.77 7.27 0.16
CA ILE A 160 -11.91 6.93 1.29
C ILE A 160 -12.82 6.37 2.39
N SER A 161 -12.45 5.22 2.93
CA SER A 161 -13.15 4.60 4.05
C SER A 161 -12.80 5.30 5.37
N LYS A 162 -13.58 5.05 6.41
CA LYS A 162 -13.26 5.50 7.78
C LYS A 162 -11.85 5.08 8.20
N ARG A 163 -11.46 3.85 7.92
CA ARG A 163 -10.11 3.35 8.16
C ARG A 163 -9.03 4.13 7.39
N GLY A 164 -9.36 4.52 6.16
CA GLY A 164 -8.48 5.36 5.36
C GLY A 164 -8.28 6.73 5.98
N GLU A 165 -9.35 7.35 6.46
CA GLU A 165 -9.29 8.65 7.16
C GLU A 165 -8.45 8.58 8.44
N GLU A 166 -8.64 7.54 9.25
CA GLU A 166 -7.89 7.32 10.48
C GLU A 166 -6.39 7.08 10.16
N THR A 167 -6.09 6.29 9.12
CA THR A 167 -4.72 6.04 8.65
C THR A 167 -4.04 7.34 8.19
N TRP A 168 -4.75 8.18 7.45
CA TRP A 168 -4.26 9.50 7.04
C TRP A 168 -4.02 10.42 8.22
N SER A 169 -4.96 10.48 9.16
CA SER A 169 -4.86 11.31 10.36
C SER A 169 -3.65 10.92 11.20
N GLN A 170 -3.42 9.62 11.41
CA GLN A 170 -2.25 9.12 12.12
C GLN A 170 -0.94 9.49 11.41
N PHE A 171 -0.89 9.33 10.08
CA PHE A 171 0.27 9.72 9.27
C PHE A 171 0.60 11.21 9.41
N VAL A 172 -0.39 12.08 9.30
CA VAL A 172 -0.21 13.53 9.45
C VAL A 172 0.25 13.89 10.86
N GLN A 173 -0.36 13.29 11.90
CA GLN A 173 0.01 13.53 13.31
C GLN A 173 1.43 13.07 13.64
N SER A 174 1.91 12.01 13.00
CA SER A 174 3.30 11.53 13.15
C SER A 174 4.34 12.40 12.42
N GLY A 175 3.92 13.53 11.83
CA GLY A 175 4.80 14.41 11.05
C GLY A 175 5.15 13.86 9.68
N GLY A 176 4.30 12.98 9.13
CA GLY A 176 4.52 12.31 7.87
C GLY A 176 4.81 13.26 6.71
N GLN A 177 5.92 13.02 6.02
CA GLN A 177 6.32 13.75 4.83
C GLN A 177 5.78 13.05 3.58
N GLY A 178 5.36 13.86 2.62
CA GLY A 178 4.95 13.34 1.30
C GLY A 178 6.10 12.66 0.57
N PRO A 179 5.81 11.98 -0.55
CA PRO A 179 6.86 11.43 -1.40
C PRO A 179 7.85 12.52 -1.82
N ASP A 180 9.15 12.22 -1.77
CA ASP A 180 10.24 13.17 -2.10
C ASP A 180 10.06 13.87 -3.45
N ALA A 181 9.42 13.20 -4.42
CA ALA A 181 9.13 13.73 -5.74
C ALA A 181 8.12 14.91 -5.74
N LEU A 182 7.37 15.12 -4.64
CA LEU A 182 6.35 16.17 -4.51
C LEU A 182 6.73 17.25 -3.49
N THR A 183 7.88 17.10 -2.83
CA THR A 183 8.39 18.07 -1.85
C THR A 183 9.13 19.23 -2.54
N ASN A 184 9.41 19.12 -3.83
CA ASN A 184 10.13 20.09 -4.66
C ASN A 184 9.25 20.85 -5.66
N LEU A 185 7.92 20.93 -5.39
CA LEU A 185 6.97 21.76 -6.16
C LEU A 185 6.61 23.02 -5.41
#